data_82b002945777daacb54ca4c64d762ce6
#
_entry.id   82b002945777daacb54ca4c64d762ce6
#
_cell.length_a   1.000
_cell.length_b   1.000
_cell.length_c   1.000
_cell.angle_alpha   90.00
_cell.angle_beta   90.00
_cell.angle_gamma   90.00
#
_symmetry.space_group_name_H-M   'P 1'
#
loop_
_entity.id
_entity.type
_entity.pdbx_description
1 polymer ?
#
loop_
_entity_poly.entity_id
_entity_poly.type
_entity_poly.pdbx_seq_one_letter_code
_entity_poly.pdbx_strand_id
1 'polypeptide(L)'
;SMRMGAIVINEAVTEIIDKGRYIAAQSLEAAVDDIAYEEGNFTVVGTDRGIGLFEVAAAAERDNLDADLVGRFGADGEVNLRKAVFGTGCHVCEVEIDIETGIVEVNRYIAVDDVGRAINPLLIDGQTHGSVAQGLGQALMESCRYDPDTGQMQAASFMDYAMPRADQMPDFTTKLTEVPEPSNPLGIKPGSEGGTAVSPAVIANAIVDALAEFGVRHIELPATPERVWRAIHEVC
;
A
#
# COMPACT_ATOMS: atom_id res chain seq x y z
N SER A 1 1.29 -9.93 0.13
CA SER A 1 1.28 -8.56 -0.36
C SER A 1 0.87 -8.51 -1.83
N MET A 2 0.29 -7.39 -2.26
CA MET A 2 -0.23 -7.22 -3.64
C MET A 2 0.85 -7.49 -4.71
N ARG A 3 2.10 -7.05 -4.51
CA ARG A 3 3.20 -7.28 -5.47
C ARG A 3 3.42 -8.77 -5.75
N MET A 4 3.50 -9.60 -4.73
CA MET A 4 3.71 -11.04 -4.88
C MET A 4 2.49 -11.72 -5.52
N GLY A 5 1.31 -11.44 -4.98
CA GLY A 5 0.07 -11.99 -5.52
C GLY A 5 -0.16 -11.59 -6.99
N ALA A 6 0.12 -10.35 -7.34
CA ALA A 6 -0.02 -9.89 -8.72
C ALA A 6 0.94 -10.58 -9.70
N ILE A 7 2.18 -10.86 -9.30
CA ILE A 7 3.13 -11.61 -10.14
C ILE A 7 2.62 -13.03 -10.37
N VAL A 8 2.27 -13.73 -9.28
CA VAL A 8 1.78 -15.12 -9.34
C VAL A 8 0.50 -15.24 -10.18
N ILE A 9 -0.45 -14.31 -9.97
CA ILE A 9 -1.69 -14.31 -10.76
C ILE A 9 -1.39 -14.05 -12.24
N ASN A 10 -0.50 -13.09 -12.55
CA ASN A 10 -0.15 -12.79 -13.93
C ASN A 10 0.51 -13.99 -14.64
N GLU A 11 1.43 -14.68 -13.97
CA GLU A 11 2.07 -15.91 -14.49
C GLU A 11 1.04 -17.01 -14.70
N ALA A 12 0.20 -17.30 -13.72
CA ALA A 12 -0.83 -18.32 -13.82
C ALA A 12 -1.86 -17.99 -14.92
N VAL A 13 -2.29 -16.76 -15.05
CA VAL A 13 -3.20 -16.33 -16.13
C VAL A 13 -2.56 -16.48 -17.50
N THR A 14 -1.29 -16.12 -17.65
CA THR A 14 -0.56 -16.29 -18.91
C THR A 14 -0.49 -17.76 -19.30
N GLU A 15 -0.16 -18.64 -18.36
CA GLU A 15 -0.10 -20.09 -18.60
C GLU A 15 -1.49 -20.67 -18.97
N ILE A 16 -2.56 -20.22 -18.29
CA ILE A 16 -3.93 -20.63 -18.62
C ILE A 16 -4.31 -20.19 -20.04
N ILE A 17 -3.98 -18.96 -20.43
CA ILE A 17 -4.26 -18.46 -21.79
C ILE A 17 -3.49 -19.27 -22.82
N ASP A 18 -2.22 -19.56 -22.58
CA ASP A 18 -1.40 -20.34 -23.52
C ASP A 18 -1.93 -21.77 -23.66
N LYS A 19 -2.24 -22.47 -22.57
CA LYS A 19 -2.91 -23.77 -22.60
C LYS A 19 -4.26 -23.70 -23.33
N GLY A 20 -5.03 -22.63 -23.05
CA GLY A 20 -6.32 -22.39 -23.69
C GLY A 20 -6.22 -22.23 -25.20
N ARG A 21 -5.16 -21.61 -25.73
CA ARG A 21 -4.93 -21.51 -27.18
C ARG A 21 -4.77 -22.88 -27.83
N TYR A 22 -4.03 -23.79 -27.21
CA TYR A 22 -3.89 -25.17 -27.73
C TYR A 22 -5.23 -25.92 -27.78
N ILE A 23 -6.02 -25.85 -26.71
CA ILE A 23 -7.31 -26.49 -26.59
C ILE A 23 -8.32 -25.88 -27.61
N ALA A 24 -8.31 -24.54 -27.73
CA ALA A 24 -9.15 -23.84 -28.69
C ALA A 24 -8.77 -24.18 -30.12
N ALA A 25 -7.47 -24.28 -30.45
CA ALA A 25 -6.98 -24.67 -31.76
C ALA A 25 -7.49 -26.05 -32.18
N GLN A 26 -7.43 -27.04 -31.28
CA GLN A 26 -8.00 -28.37 -31.52
C GLN A 26 -9.54 -28.33 -31.66
N SER A 27 -10.23 -27.60 -30.79
CA SER A 27 -11.68 -27.51 -30.83
C SER A 27 -12.22 -26.77 -32.04
N LEU A 28 -11.45 -25.81 -32.58
CA LEU A 28 -11.80 -25.01 -33.72
C LEU A 28 -11.14 -25.52 -35.04
N GLU A 29 -10.41 -26.62 -34.98
CA GLU A 29 -9.66 -27.17 -36.16
C GLU A 29 -8.83 -26.09 -36.87
N ALA A 30 -8.01 -25.35 -36.07
CA ALA A 30 -7.16 -24.26 -36.55
C ALA A 30 -5.73 -24.41 -36.01
N ALA A 31 -4.78 -23.69 -36.60
CA ALA A 31 -3.41 -23.64 -36.08
C ALA A 31 -3.37 -22.81 -34.77
N VAL A 32 -2.52 -23.18 -33.80
CA VAL A 32 -2.36 -22.45 -32.53
C VAL A 32 -1.96 -21.00 -32.75
N ASP A 33 -1.13 -20.74 -33.72
CA ASP A 33 -0.65 -19.40 -34.08
C ASP A 33 -1.76 -18.49 -34.64
N ASP A 34 -2.86 -19.09 -35.14
CA ASP A 34 -4.02 -18.35 -35.63
C ASP A 34 -5.05 -18.06 -34.51
N ILE A 35 -4.82 -18.49 -33.25
CA ILE A 35 -5.73 -18.26 -32.14
C ILE A 35 -5.33 -16.98 -31.38
N ALA A 36 -6.18 -15.97 -31.45
CA ALA A 36 -6.13 -14.79 -30.61
C ALA A 36 -6.98 -14.99 -29.35
N TYR A 37 -6.56 -14.37 -28.25
CA TYR A 37 -7.35 -14.31 -27.00
C TYR A 37 -7.64 -12.86 -26.62
N GLU A 38 -8.90 -12.54 -26.48
CA GLU A 38 -9.35 -11.22 -26.05
C GLU A 38 -10.67 -11.35 -25.26
N GLU A 39 -10.77 -10.62 -24.16
CA GLU A 39 -11.98 -10.52 -23.31
C GLU A 39 -12.65 -11.86 -22.96
N GLY A 40 -11.83 -12.89 -22.67
CA GLY A 40 -12.34 -14.21 -22.29
C GLY A 40 -12.70 -15.13 -23.46
N ASN A 41 -12.39 -14.74 -24.69
CA ASN A 41 -12.69 -15.51 -25.89
C ASN A 41 -11.42 -15.84 -26.68
N PHE A 42 -11.34 -17.06 -27.16
CA PHE A 42 -10.35 -17.53 -28.14
C PHE A 42 -10.99 -17.52 -29.53
N THR A 43 -10.40 -16.79 -30.46
CA THR A 43 -10.95 -16.61 -31.83
C THR A 43 -9.92 -16.96 -32.89
N VAL A 44 -10.37 -17.54 -33.99
CA VAL A 44 -9.50 -17.75 -35.15
C VAL A 44 -9.37 -16.44 -35.92
N VAL A 45 -8.16 -15.92 -36.01
CA VAL A 45 -7.85 -14.63 -36.63
C VAL A 45 -8.44 -14.54 -38.05
N GLY A 46 -9.14 -13.43 -38.30
CA GLY A 46 -9.76 -13.18 -39.60
C GLY A 46 -11.08 -13.92 -39.85
N THR A 47 -11.66 -14.55 -38.83
CA THR A 47 -12.95 -15.22 -38.90
C THR A 47 -13.86 -14.84 -37.73
N ASP A 48 -15.12 -15.29 -37.80
CA ASP A 48 -16.10 -15.20 -36.69
C ASP A 48 -16.13 -16.46 -35.78
N ARG A 49 -15.20 -17.41 -36.05
CA ARG A 49 -15.11 -18.65 -35.27
C ARG A 49 -14.41 -18.41 -33.96
N GLY A 50 -15.05 -18.76 -32.85
CA GLY A 50 -14.47 -18.59 -31.54
C GLY A 50 -15.09 -19.53 -30.50
N ILE A 51 -14.43 -19.60 -29.33
CA ILE A 51 -14.85 -20.41 -28.19
C ILE A 51 -14.49 -19.63 -26.90
N GLY A 52 -15.42 -19.58 -25.95
CA GLY A 52 -15.23 -18.91 -24.69
C GLY A 52 -14.30 -19.67 -23.72
N LEU A 53 -13.68 -18.95 -22.79
CA LEU A 53 -12.76 -19.51 -21.79
C LEU A 53 -13.40 -20.70 -21.00
N PHE A 54 -14.64 -20.57 -20.58
CA PHE A 54 -15.34 -21.64 -19.83
C PHE A 54 -15.69 -22.85 -20.72
N GLU A 55 -15.91 -22.62 -22.01
CA GLU A 55 -16.12 -23.71 -22.97
C GLU A 55 -14.82 -24.43 -23.26
N VAL A 56 -13.68 -23.70 -23.31
CA VAL A 56 -12.34 -24.28 -23.39
C VAL A 56 -12.05 -25.11 -22.13
N ALA A 57 -12.40 -24.61 -20.94
CA ALA A 57 -12.26 -25.37 -19.69
C ALA A 57 -13.08 -26.66 -19.72
N ALA A 58 -14.32 -26.61 -20.20
CA ALA A 58 -15.15 -27.81 -20.38
C ALA A 58 -14.61 -28.76 -21.48
N ALA A 59 -13.99 -28.23 -22.52
CA ALA A 59 -13.34 -29.04 -23.56
C ALA A 59 -12.09 -29.77 -23.04
N ALA A 60 -11.38 -29.18 -22.08
CA ALA A 60 -10.20 -29.76 -21.43
C ALA A 60 -10.50 -31.08 -20.66
N GLU A 61 -11.76 -31.32 -20.30
CA GLU A 61 -12.22 -32.53 -19.61
C GLU A 61 -12.58 -33.66 -20.59
N ARG A 62 -12.48 -33.45 -21.91
CA ARG A 62 -12.90 -34.44 -22.92
C ARG A 62 -11.75 -35.37 -23.29
N ASP A 63 -12.08 -36.65 -23.52
CA ASP A 63 -11.12 -37.72 -23.83
C ASP A 63 -10.43 -37.61 -25.23
N ASN A 64 -10.77 -36.62 -26.03
CA ASN A 64 -10.28 -36.45 -27.39
C ASN A 64 -9.18 -35.41 -27.54
N LEU A 65 -8.67 -34.85 -26.43
CA LEU A 65 -7.53 -33.95 -26.44
C LEU A 65 -6.21 -34.73 -26.32
N ASP A 66 -5.12 -34.09 -26.74
CA ASP A 66 -3.78 -34.63 -26.48
C ASP A 66 -3.58 -34.88 -25.00
N ALA A 67 -2.96 -36.03 -24.65
CA ALA A 67 -2.82 -36.48 -23.27
C ALA A 67 -2.15 -35.46 -22.32
N ASP A 68 -1.33 -34.56 -22.88
CA ASP A 68 -0.66 -33.50 -22.13
C ASP A 68 -1.57 -32.32 -21.78
N LEU A 69 -2.73 -32.21 -22.44
CA LEU A 69 -3.72 -31.14 -22.26
C LEU A 69 -4.94 -31.57 -21.43
N VAL A 70 -5.21 -32.88 -21.36
CA VAL A 70 -6.37 -33.43 -20.66
C VAL A 70 -6.25 -33.23 -19.14
N GLY A 71 -7.32 -32.68 -18.52
CA GLY A 71 -7.45 -32.52 -17.08
C GLY A 71 -6.46 -31.51 -16.44
N ARG A 72 -5.75 -30.72 -17.23
CA ARG A 72 -4.74 -29.79 -16.75
C ARG A 72 -5.00 -28.33 -17.13
N PHE A 73 -6.25 -27.97 -17.34
CA PHE A 73 -6.63 -26.59 -17.59
C PHE A 73 -6.61 -25.81 -16.25
N GLY A 74 -5.41 -25.59 -15.75
CA GLY A 74 -5.09 -24.86 -14.53
C GLY A 74 -3.62 -24.48 -14.55
N ALA A 75 -3.23 -23.58 -13.68
CA ALA A 75 -1.86 -23.16 -13.52
C ALA A 75 -1.53 -22.92 -12.06
N ASP A 76 -0.31 -23.24 -11.66
CA ASP A 76 0.26 -22.93 -10.38
C ASP A 76 1.36 -21.88 -10.55
N GLY A 77 1.28 -20.77 -9.82
CA GLY A 77 2.31 -19.75 -9.85
C GLY A 77 3.16 -19.76 -8.58
N GLU A 78 4.47 -19.66 -8.74
CA GLU A 78 5.40 -19.50 -7.64
C GLU A 78 6.31 -18.29 -7.89
N VAL A 79 6.41 -17.39 -6.91
CA VAL A 79 7.31 -16.25 -6.98
C VAL A 79 8.30 -16.24 -5.84
N ASN A 80 9.58 -16.13 -6.17
CA ASN A 80 10.65 -15.94 -5.21
C ASN A 80 11.30 -14.56 -5.44
N LEU A 81 10.94 -13.59 -4.59
CA LEU A 81 11.47 -12.23 -4.67
C LEU A 81 12.81 -12.14 -3.91
N ARG A 82 13.89 -12.04 -4.65
CA ARG A 82 15.25 -11.95 -4.09
C ARG A 82 15.61 -10.57 -3.56
N LYS A 83 14.87 -9.54 -3.91
CA LYS A 83 15.15 -8.14 -3.52
C LYS A 83 13.93 -7.51 -2.86
N ALA A 84 14.17 -6.86 -1.73
CA ALA A 84 13.21 -5.92 -1.17
C ALA A 84 13.09 -4.71 -2.11
N VAL A 85 11.86 -4.20 -2.23
CA VAL A 85 11.55 -2.96 -2.97
C VAL A 85 10.81 -2.07 -2.02
N PHE A 86 11.17 -0.81 -2.00
CA PHE A 86 10.57 0.20 -1.14
C PHE A 86 9.95 1.30 -2.00
N GLY A 87 8.84 1.84 -1.52
CA GLY A 87 8.36 3.14 -1.97
C GLY A 87 9.36 4.23 -1.56
N THR A 88 9.34 5.34 -2.25
CA THR A 88 10.10 6.55 -1.88
C THR A 88 9.14 7.73 -1.89
N GLY A 89 9.44 8.76 -1.10
CA GLY A 89 8.56 9.92 -1.05
C GLY A 89 9.16 11.07 -0.27
N CYS A 90 8.41 12.16 -0.23
CA CYS A 90 8.71 13.32 0.58
C CYS A 90 7.42 13.81 1.21
N HIS A 91 7.42 13.99 2.53
CA HIS A 91 6.29 14.50 3.27
C HIS A 91 6.66 15.81 3.96
N VAL A 92 5.70 16.72 4.02
CA VAL A 92 5.82 18.03 4.68
C VAL A 92 4.54 18.29 5.45
N CYS A 93 4.64 18.84 6.64
CA CYS A 93 3.47 19.32 7.37
C CYS A 93 3.66 20.75 7.88
N GLU A 94 2.55 21.40 8.10
CA GLU A 94 2.42 22.72 8.71
C GLU A 94 1.73 22.54 10.06
N VAL A 95 2.35 23.08 11.12
CA VAL A 95 1.83 22.98 12.48
C VAL A 95 1.59 24.38 13.06
N GLU A 96 0.59 24.47 13.92
CA GLU A 96 0.36 25.61 14.79
C GLU A 96 0.46 25.15 16.24
N ILE A 97 1.15 25.91 17.07
CA ILE A 97 1.42 25.56 18.48
C ILE A 97 0.92 26.68 19.37
N ASP A 98 -0.01 26.34 20.26
CA ASP A 98 -0.38 27.22 21.36
C ASP A 98 0.70 27.15 22.45
N ILE A 99 1.47 28.19 22.58
CA ILE A 99 2.58 28.27 23.52
C ILE A 99 2.15 28.32 24.99
N GLU A 100 0.90 28.70 25.28
CA GLU A 100 0.39 28.75 26.63
C GLU A 100 -0.06 27.36 27.13
N THR A 101 -0.55 26.51 26.23
CA THR A 101 -1.07 25.19 26.55
C THR A 101 -0.20 24.04 26.07
N GLY A 102 0.68 24.29 25.10
CA GLY A 102 1.49 23.28 24.43
C GLY A 102 0.70 22.43 23.43
N ILE A 103 -0.53 22.79 23.10
CA ILE A 103 -1.34 22.08 22.09
C ILE A 103 -0.72 22.29 20.72
N VAL A 104 -0.56 21.19 19.98
CA VAL A 104 -0.07 21.18 18.59
C VAL A 104 -1.21 20.79 17.66
N GLU A 105 -1.52 21.62 16.70
CA GLU A 105 -2.45 21.35 15.62
C GLU A 105 -1.67 21.17 14.31
N VAL A 106 -1.95 20.10 13.57
CA VAL A 106 -1.41 19.88 12.23
C VAL A 106 -2.43 20.41 11.24
N ASN A 107 -2.18 21.60 10.69
CA ASN A 107 -3.14 22.28 9.82
C ASN A 107 -3.15 21.71 8.41
N ARG A 108 -1.99 21.32 7.90
CA ARG A 108 -1.85 20.77 6.54
C ARG A 108 -0.81 19.67 6.53
N TYR A 109 -1.08 18.62 5.75
CA TYR A 109 -0.14 17.55 5.49
C TYR A 109 -0.05 17.25 3.99
N ILE A 110 1.17 17.29 3.46
CA ILE A 110 1.45 17.06 2.05
C ILE A 110 2.32 15.82 1.93
N ALA A 111 1.86 14.87 1.10
CA ALA A 111 2.59 13.64 0.79
C ALA A 111 2.79 13.50 -0.71
N VAL A 112 4.02 13.32 -1.16
CA VAL A 112 4.38 13.00 -2.54
C VAL A 112 5.10 11.68 -2.52
N ASP A 113 4.44 10.62 -2.98
CA ASP A 113 4.92 9.24 -2.89
C ASP A 113 5.12 8.61 -4.26
N ASP A 114 6.10 7.73 -4.33
CA ASP A 114 6.36 6.85 -5.45
C ASP A 114 6.07 5.41 -5.04
N VAL A 115 4.93 4.93 -5.45
CA VAL A 115 4.46 3.54 -5.25
C VAL A 115 4.65 2.69 -6.51
N GLY A 116 5.48 3.16 -7.47
CA GLY A 116 5.52 2.61 -8.81
C GLY A 116 4.19 2.87 -9.52
N ARG A 117 3.77 1.96 -10.37
CA ARG A 117 2.45 2.06 -11.03
C ARG A 117 1.33 2.01 -9.99
N ALA A 118 0.48 3.00 -10.00
CA ALA A 118 -0.72 3.05 -9.16
C ALA A 118 -1.83 2.17 -9.75
N ILE A 119 -2.04 0.98 -9.18
CA ILE A 119 -3.10 0.06 -9.66
C ILE A 119 -4.49 0.59 -9.31
N ASN A 120 -4.64 1.16 -8.12
CA ASN A 120 -5.87 1.81 -7.69
C ASN A 120 -5.52 3.06 -6.88
N PRO A 121 -5.53 4.25 -7.52
CA PRO A 121 -5.18 5.51 -6.86
C PRO A 121 -6.03 5.82 -5.63
N LEU A 122 -7.34 5.52 -5.66
CA LEU A 122 -8.23 5.74 -4.53
C LEU A 122 -7.83 4.93 -3.29
N LEU A 123 -7.45 3.67 -3.48
CA LEU A 123 -6.98 2.82 -2.36
C LEU A 123 -5.63 3.31 -1.83
N ILE A 124 -4.73 3.76 -2.69
CA ILE A 124 -3.43 4.29 -2.28
C ILE A 124 -3.62 5.56 -1.47
N ASP A 125 -4.50 6.44 -1.92
CA ASP A 125 -4.84 7.67 -1.21
C ASP A 125 -5.39 7.39 0.20
N GLY A 126 -6.33 6.46 0.30
CA GLY A 126 -6.85 5.99 1.59
C GLY A 126 -5.77 5.35 2.49
N GLN A 127 -4.81 4.63 1.92
CA GLN A 127 -3.67 4.09 2.67
C GLN A 127 -2.75 5.21 3.18
N THR A 128 -2.48 6.22 2.38
CA THR A 128 -1.66 7.38 2.77
C THR A 128 -2.33 8.15 3.90
N HIS A 129 -3.61 8.51 3.77
CA HIS A 129 -4.37 9.19 4.83
C HIS A 129 -4.39 8.38 6.14
N GLY A 130 -4.75 7.09 6.06
CA GLY A 130 -4.82 6.22 7.23
C GLY A 130 -3.48 6.02 7.93
N SER A 131 -2.41 5.88 7.17
CA SER A 131 -1.06 5.70 7.73
C SER A 131 -0.50 6.99 8.34
N VAL A 132 -0.80 8.16 7.76
CA VAL A 132 -0.45 9.45 8.37
C VAL A 132 -1.25 9.67 9.65
N ALA A 133 -2.55 9.34 9.68
CA ALA A 133 -3.36 9.42 10.88
C ALA A 133 -2.79 8.56 12.03
N GLN A 134 -2.32 7.34 11.73
CA GLN A 134 -1.63 6.50 12.71
C GLN A 134 -0.35 7.15 13.20
N GLY A 135 0.48 7.69 12.31
CA GLY A 135 1.73 8.33 12.70
C GLY A 135 1.51 9.65 13.47
N LEU A 136 0.44 10.39 13.16
CA LEU A 136 0.02 11.56 13.93
C LEU A 136 -0.34 11.16 15.37
N GLY A 137 -1.10 10.07 15.55
CA GLY A 137 -1.39 9.52 16.86
C GLY A 137 -0.12 9.20 17.65
N GLN A 138 0.84 8.51 17.03
CA GLN A 138 2.14 8.21 17.66
C GLN A 138 2.95 9.46 17.98
N ALA A 139 2.88 10.47 17.11
CA ALA A 139 3.65 11.69 17.29
C ALA A 139 3.12 12.58 18.41
N LEU A 140 1.81 12.66 18.60
CA LEU A 140 1.20 13.70 19.43
C LEU A 140 0.52 13.18 20.72
N MET A 141 0.05 11.91 20.76
CA MET A 141 -0.85 11.51 21.84
C MET A 141 -0.74 10.07 22.33
N GLU A 142 -0.45 9.11 21.47
CA GLU A 142 -0.48 7.69 21.83
C GLU A 142 0.71 7.32 22.72
N SER A 143 0.44 6.86 23.95
CA SER A 143 1.47 6.49 24.92
C SER A 143 1.07 5.24 25.70
N CYS A 144 1.88 4.19 25.57
CA CYS A 144 1.77 3.01 26.42
C CYS A 144 2.52 3.25 27.74
N ARG A 145 1.78 3.51 28.81
CA ARG A 145 2.33 3.72 30.14
C ARG A 145 2.26 2.45 30.96
N TYR A 146 3.37 2.15 31.64
CA TYR A 146 3.48 1.02 32.54
C TYR A 146 3.79 1.52 33.95
N ASP A 147 3.20 0.88 34.95
CA ASP A 147 3.55 1.12 36.32
C ASP A 147 4.99 0.65 36.60
N PRO A 148 5.89 1.50 37.11
CA PRO A 148 7.30 1.17 37.24
C PRO A 148 7.59 0.07 38.26
N ASP A 149 6.73 -0.08 39.26
CA ASP A 149 6.94 -1.03 40.36
C ASP A 149 6.35 -2.42 40.03
N THR A 150 5.23 -2.46 39.34
CA THR A 150 4.51 -3.72 39.06
C THR A 150 4.61 -4.19 37.61
N GLY A 151 5.03 -3.33 36.66
CA GLY A 151 5.03 -3.60 35.24
C GLY A 151 3.64 -3.67 34.61
N GLN A 152 2.57 -3.33 35.37
CA GLN A 152 1.20 -3.33 34.88
C GLN A 152 0.99 -2.21 33.87
N MET A 153 0.43 -2.54 32.68
CA MET A 153 0.05 -1.54 31.70
C MET A 153 -1.12 -0.70 32.23
N GLN A 154 -0.93 0.61 32.29
CA GLN A 154 -1.92 1.59 32.76
C GLN A 154 -2.83 2.05 31.61
N ALA A 155 -2.30 2.17 30.39
CA ALA A 155 -3.04 2.60 29.21
C ALA A 155 -3.82 1.41 28.56
N ALA A 156 -4.71 0.76 29.32
CA ALA A 156 -5.40 -0.46 28.89
C ALA A 156 -6.80 -0.21 28.30
N SER A 157 -7.28 1.03 28.29
CA SER A 157 -8.59 1.41 27.76
C SER A 157 -8.51 2.74 27.00
N PHE A 158 -9.54 3.06 26.21
CA PHE A 158 -9.63 4.37 25.52
C PHE A 158 -9.83 5.56 26.45
N MET A 159 -10.01 5.33 27.74
CA MET A 159 -9.97 6.39 28.78
C MET A 159 -8.54 6.85 29.05
N ASP A 160 -7.58 5.94 28.92
CA ASP A 160 -6.17 6.16 29.30
C ASP A 160 -5.24 6.19 28.07
N TYR A 161 -5.67 5.61 26.97
CA TYR A 161 -4.95 5.57 25.70
C TYR A 161 -5.63 6.52 24.70
N ALA A 162 -5.00 7.66 24.44
CA ALA A 162 -5.51 8.64 23.48
C ALA A 162 -5.23 8.20 22.05
N MET A 163 -6.28 8.12 21.24
CA MET A 163 -6.18 7.90 19.79
C MET A 163 -6.61 9.15 19.03
N PRO A 164 -6.04 9.40 17.84
CA PRO A 164 -6.46 10.52 17.02
C PRO A 164 -7.91 10.38 16.58
N ARG A 165 -8.61 11.51 16.50
CA ARG A 165 -10.00 11.62 16.07
C ARG A 165 -10.09 12.35 14.74
N ALA A 166 -11.19 12.19 14.04
CA ALA A 166 -11.38 12.76 12.71
C ALA A 166 -11.27 14.31 12.69
N ASP A 167 -11.68 14.96 13.77
CA ASP A 167 -11.59 16.42 13.95
C ASP A 167 -10.17 16.95 14.18
N GLN A 168 -9.22 16.05 14.45
CA GLN A 168 -7.80 16.36 14.64
C GLN A 168 -6.96 16.09 13.38
N MET A 169 -7.60 15.62 12.29
CA MET A 169 -6.90 15.32 11.05
C MET A 169 -6.68 16.60 10.25
N PRO A 170 -5.47 16.76 9.67
CA PRO A 170 -5.17 17.91 8.81
C PRO A 170 -5.86 17.80 7.46
N ASP A 171 -5.84 18.91 6.72
CA ASP A 171 -6.10 18.87 5.28
C ASP A 171 -4.98 18.12 4.57
N PHE A 172 -5.32 17.05 3.85
CA PHE A 172 -4.38 16.23 3.10
C PHE A 172 -4.23 16.70 1.66
N THR A 173 -2.99 16.76 1.19
CA THR A 173 -2.66 16.88 -0.23
C THR A 173 -1.75 15.74 -0.61
N THR A 174 -2.23 14.81 -1.42
CA THR A 174 -1.47 13.63 -1.85
C THR A 174 -1.16 13.70 -3.34
N LYS A 175 0.03 13.23 -3.74
CA LYS A 175 0.46 13.06 -5.13
C LYS A 175 1.28 11.81 -5.29
N LEU A 176 1.17 11.20 -6.48
CA LEU A 176 1.98 10.05 -6.88
C LEU A 176 2.90 10.43 -8.04
N THR A 177 4.15 9.94 -8.01
CA THR A 177 5.13 10.14 -9.10
C THR A 177 5.24 8.95 -10.05
N GLU A 178 4.78 7.79 -9.64
CA GLU A 178 4.61 6.58 -10.44
C GLU A 178 5.83 6.16 -11.28
N VAL A 179 7.01 6.06 -10.67
CA VAL A 179 8.22 5.53 -11.32
C VAL A 179 8.16 4.00 -11.28
N PRO A 180 7.95 3.30 -12.43
CA PRO A 180 7.75 1.86 -12.44
C PRO A 180 8.95 1.09 -11.89
N GLU A 181 8.66 0.04 -11.10
CA GLU A 181 9.68 -0.88 -10.58
C GLU A 181 9.96 -2.00 -11.59
N PRO A 182 11.18 -2.08 -12.16
CA PRO A 182 11.48 -3.02 -13.23
C PRO A 182 11.55 -4.49 -12.79
N SER A 183 11.61 -4.77 -11.49
CA SER A 183 11.71 -6.15 -10.97
C SER A 183 10.39 -6.91 -10.94
N ASN A 184 9.29 -6.29 -11.36
CA ASN A 184 8.00 -6.97 -11.49
C ASN A 184 7.20 -6.45 -12.69
N PRO A 185 6.42 -7.32 -13.35
CA PRO A 185 5.74 -7.00 -14.62
C PRO A 185 4.68 -5.88 -14.48
N LEU A 186 4.16 -5.64 -13.29
CA LEU A 186 3.19 -4.57 -13.05
C LEU A 186 3.84 -3.23 -12.70
N GLY A 187 5.15 -3.20 -12.46
CA GLY A 187 5.88 -1.99 -12.10
C GLY A 187 5.51 -1.40 -10.73
N ILE A 188 4.94 -2.19 -9.82
CA ILE A 188 4.43 -1.71 -8.52
C ILE A 188 5.51 -1.72 -7.43
N LYS A 189 5.40 -0.77 -6.50
CA LYS A 189 6.13 -0.70 -5.23
C LYS A 189 5.16 -0.78 -4.05
N PRO A 190 5.63 -1.15 -2.83
CA PRO A 190 4.79 -1.06 -1.63
C PRO A 190 4.38 0.40 -1.36
N GLY A 191 3.13 0.61 -0.98
CA GLY A 191 2.59 1.94 -0.67
C GLY A 191 1.77 2.01 0.62
N SER A 192 1.73 0.92 1.42
CA SER A 192 0.86 0.86 2.60
C SER A 192 1.48 1.47 3.87
N GLU A 193 2.81 1.58 3.95
CA GLU A 193 3.52 1.98 5.18
C GLU A 193 4.24 3.32 5.05
N GLY A 194 4.20 3.95 3.87
CA GLY A 194 4.90 5.21 3.60
C GLY A 194 4.53 6.31 4.58
N GLY A 195 3.24 6.51 4.81
CA GLY A 195 2.75 7.51 5.74
C GLY A 195 3.16 7.26 7.19
N THR A 196 2.94 6.04 7.71
CA THR A 196 3.28 5.68 9.11
C THR A 196 4.77 5.77 9.39
N ALA A 197 5.61 5.39 8.44
CA ALA A 197 7.06 5.38 8.62
C ALA A 197 7.66 6.78 8.75
N VAL A 198 7.09 7.77 8.07
CA VAL A 198 7.69 9.12 7.99
C VAL A 198 6.94 10.18 8.81
N SER A 199 5.63 10.05 9.01
CA SER A 199 4.83 11.10 9.64
C SER A 199 5.24 11.45 11.08
N PRO A 200 5.66 10.52 11.96
CA PRO A 200 6.17 10.91 13.26
C PRO A 200 7.39 11.84 13.18
N ALA A 201 8.31 11.54 12.27
CA ALA A 201 9.51 12.36 12.08
C ALA A 201 9.19 13.72 11.43
N VAL A 202 8.27 13.75 10.46
CA VAL A 202 7.83 15.00 9.81
C VAL A 202 7.18 15.94 10.82
N ILE A 203 6.28 15.42 11.66
CA ILE A 203 5.60 16.18 12.71
C ILE A 203 6.60 16.65 13.77
N ALA A 204 7.49 15.78 14.23
CA ALA A 204 8.53 16.17 15.20
C ALA A 204 9.43 17.28 14.67
N ASN A 205 9.85 17.20 13.38
CA ASN A 205 10.65 18.23 12.75
C ASN A 205 9.90 19.57 12.65
N ALA A 206 8.62 19.53 12.29
CA ALA A 206 7.81 20.75 12.22
C ALA A 206 7.63 21.40 13.60
N ILE A 207 7.44 20.62 14.64
CA ILE A 207 7.37 21.12 16.03
C ILE A 207 8.69 21.77 16.44
N VAL A 208 9.81 21.10 16.19
CA VAL A 208 11.14 21.64 16.52
C VAL A 208 11.44 22.91 15.74
N ASP A 209 11.05 22.98 14.47
CA ASP A 209 11.20 24.19 13.65
C ASP A 209 10.34 25.34 14.18
N ALA A 210 9.07 25.09 14.50
CA ALA A 210 8.16 26.08 15.08
C ALA A 210 8.65 26.62 16.45
N LEU A 211 9.32 25.78 17.23
CA LEU A 211 9.84 26.15 18.55
C LEU A 211 11.31 26.57 18.56
N ALA A 212 11.92 26.77 17.38
CA ALA A 212 13.33 27.11 17.27
C ALA A 212 13.68 28.44 17.98
N GLU A 213 12.77 29.43 17.97
CA GLU A 213 12.96 30.71 18.66
C GLU A 213 12.96 30.59 20.19
N PHE A 214 12.34 29.53 20.74
CA PHE A 214 12.39 29.22 22.18
C PHE A 214 13.62 28.36 22.54
N GLY A 215 14.52 28.09 21.60
CA GLY A 215 15.75 27.33 21.84
C GLY A 215 15.54 25.81 21.82
N VAL A 216 14.33 25.30 21.54
CA VAL A 216 14.03 23.87 21.47
C VAL A 216 14.75 23.24 20.27
N ARG A 217 15.53 22.18 20.53
CA ARG A 217 16.32 21.47 19.51
C ARG A 217 15.89 20.01 19.34
N HIS A 218 15.08 19.52 20.27
CA HIS A 218 14.61 18.15 20.30
C HIS A 218 13.28 18.07 21.07
N ILE A 219 12.42 17.17 20.64
CA ILE A 219 11.18 16.82 21.37
C ILE A 219 11.02 15.31 21.43
N GLU A 220 10.72 14.77 22.60
CA GLU A 220 10.39 13.35 22.75
C GLU A 220 8.95 13.08 22.33
N LEU A 221 8.76 11.99 21.57
CA LEU A 221 7.42 11.53 21.18
C LEU A 221 6.81 10.58 22.23
N PRO A 222 5.49 10.60 22.38
CA PRO A 222 4.54 11.54 21.81
C PRO A 222 4.78 12.96 22.35
N ALA A 223 4.78 13.96 21.47
CA ALA A 223 4.86 15.38 21.82
C ALA A 223 3.50 15.85 22.40
N THR A 224 3.17 15.35 23.58
CA THR A 224 1.94 15.74 24.27
C THR A 224 1.97 17.22 24.65
N PRO A 225 0.81 17.87 24.86
CA PRO A 225 0.77 19.29 25.27
C PRO A 225 1.66 19.59 26.48
N GLU A 226 1.69 18.69 27.47
CA GLU A 226 2.57 18.82 28.64
C GLU A 226 4.05 18.84 28.26
N ARG A 227 4.49 17.93 27.36
CA ARG A 227 5.90 17.85 26.92
C ARG A 227 6.31 19.07 26.11
N VAL A 228 5.43 19.52 25.20
CA VAL A 228 5.65 20.71 24.39
C VAL A 228 5.74 21.94 25.30
N TRP A 229 4.81 22.13 26.23
CA TRP A 229 4.81 23.21 27.18
C TRP A 229 6.09 23.25 28.02
N ARG A 230 6.53 22.10 28.54
CA ARG A 230 7.79 21.98 29.30
C ARG A 230 9.00 22.33 28.43
N ALA A 231 9.03 21.86 27.17
CA ALA A 231 10.12 22.17 26.25
C ALA A 231 10.26 23.67 25.99
N ILE A 232 9.16 24.43 26.01
CA ILE A 232 9.16 25.89 25.87
C ILE A 232 9.64 26.59 27.16
N HIS A 233 9.21 26.12 28.32
CA HIS A 233 9.39 26.83 29.57
C HIS A 233 10.56 26.35 30.45
N GLU A 234 11.05 25.13 30.22
CA GLU A 234 12.14 24.49 30.99
C GLU A 234 13.45 24.41 30.21
N VAL A 235 13.61 25.22 29.14
CA VAL A 235 14.88 25.28 28.38
C VAL A 235 15.97 25.84 29.32
N CYS A 236 16.84 24.94 29.78
CA CYS A 236 18.05 25.27 30.53
C CYS A 236 19.24 25.42 29.57
#